data_3b2bc67ec280a396a20aa76054bfcb75
#
_entry.id   3b2bc67ec280a396a20aa76054bfcb75
#
_cell.length_a   1.000
_cell.length_b   1.000
_cell.length_c   1.000
_cell.angle_alpha   90.00
_cell.angle_beta   90.00
_cell.angle_gamma   90.00
#
_symmetry.space_group_name_H-M   'P 1'
#
loop_
_entity.id
_entity.type
_entity.pdbx_description
1 polymer ?
#
loop_
_entity_poly.entity_id
_entity_poly.type
_entity_poly.pdbx_seq_one_letter_code
_entity_poly.pdbx_strand_id
1 'polypeptide(L)'
;MARAPRFWDTQHTARQRTRGLLLGFLVCVLLCLATVHLGLTLAWWLLFHGWPYPRGFVLTNMGVTLFFILGGWWVEHDAMRGGGRKLALLVGARPAQAERNLAERQLVNTVQEMCVAAHMQPPQVVVLARADAINAFAAGWSPEDSIIAITQGALDYLTRDELQGLVAHELSHLKEGDTYLNMHLVGMVYGLELIYNFGAALRDEAGVLGRWFGSAIMAAGWIGWFSGKLLKAAVSRQREWLADARALQWTRNPAGLGGVLRKVLYQRQQAQRQRGSWHSDRRSYTGLNHPLVQHMLLAEVPDSGRLAHWLDAHPPLQARIAKVYGRAMPAMALQQDEQSP
;
A
#
# COMPACT_ATOMS: atom_id res chain seq x y z
N MET A 1 5.34 25.50 -23.68
CA MET A 1 4.46 24.34 -23.99
C MET A 1 5.29 23.07 -23.90
N ALA A 2 5.14 22.28 -22.85
CA ALA A 2 5.82 20.98 -22.75
C ALA A 2 5.16 20.00 -23.74
N ARG A 3 5.97 19.43 -24.65
CA ARG A 3 5.53 18.40 -25.60
C ARG A 3 4.96 17.21 -24.83
N ALA A 4 3.75 16.75 -25.18
CA ALA A 4 3.21 15.49 -24.65
C ALA A 4 4.23 14.36 -24.88
N PRO A 5 4.54 13.53 -23.87
CA PRO A 5 5.50 12.44 -24.04
C PRO A 5 5.02 11.51 -25.16
N ARG A 6 5.93 11.18 -26.08
CA ARG A 6 5.61 10.25 -27.16
C ARG A 6 5.36 8.86 -26.57
N PHE A 7 4.46 8.08 -27.18
CA PHE A 7 4.12 6.70 -26.78
C PHE A 7 5.37 5.84 -26.45
N TRP A 8 6.44 5.98 -27.24
CA TRP A 8 7.71 5.29 -27.02
C TRP A 8 8.45 5.72 -25.75
N ASP A 9 8.35 7.00 -25.35
CA ASP A 9 9.00 7.51 -24.14
C ASP A 9 8.32 6.98 -22.87
N THR A 10 6.99 6.80 -22.92
CA THR A 10 6.22 6.20 -21.81
C THR A 10 6.52 4.70 -21.66
N GLN A 11 6.65 3.96 -22.76
CA GLN A 11 7.04 2.55 -22.73
C GLN A 11 8.48 2.35 -22.22
N HIS A 12 9.43 3.18 -22.64
CA HIS A 12 10.80 3.12 -22.16
C HIS A 12 10.89 3.40 -20.65
N THR A 13 10.17 4.40 -20.18
CA THR A 13 10.13 4.75 -18.74
C THR A 13 9.49 3.65 -17.91
N ALA A 14 8.39 3.04 -18.37
CA ALA A 14 7.75 1.93 -17.69
C ALA A 14 8.67 0.69 -17.60
N ARG A 15 9.34 0.34 -18.69
CA ARG A 15 10.31 -0.77 -18.72
C ARG A 15 11.52 -0.52 -17.83
N GLN A 16 12.04 0.70 -17.78
CA GLN A 16 13.15 1.05 -16.89
C GLN A 16 12.75 0.96 -15.40
N ARG A 17 11.54 1.40 -15.05
CA ARG A 17 10.99 1.29 -13.70
C ARG A 17 10.82 -0.17 -13.28
N THR A 18 10.24 -1.01 -14.13
CA THR A 18 10.09 -2.44 -13.88
C THR A 18 11.44 -3.14 -13.71
N ARG A 19 12.44 -2.80 -14.55
CA ARG A 19 13.81 -3.34 -14.42
C ARG A 19 14.46 -2.91 -13.10
N GLY A 20 14.31 -1.65 -12.70
CA GLY A 20 14.82 -1.15 -11.43
C GLY A 20 14.20 -1.86 -10.22
N LEU A 21 12.89 -2.12 -10.29
CA LEU A 21 12.18 -2.86 -9.24
C LEU A 21 12.64 -4.32 -9.17
N LEU A 22 12.75 -5.01 -10.30
CA LEU A 22 13.24 -6.39 -10.35
C LEU A 22 14.69 -6.51 -9.85
N LEU A 23 15.54 -5.56 -10.22
CA LEU A 23 16.92 -5.51 -9.74
C LEU A 23 16.96 -5.26 -8.22
N GLY A 24 16.18 -4.31 -7.73
CA GLY A 24 16.04 -4.04 -6.29
C GLY A 24 15.54 -5.27 -5.54
N PHE A 25 14.54 -5.97 -6.05
CA PHE A 25 14.05 -7.22 -5.47
C PHE A 25 15.14 -8.30 -5.45
N LEU A 26 15.87 -8.49 -6.56
CA LEU A 26 16.97 -9.45 -6.61
C LEU A 26 18.04 -9.14 -5.54
N VAL A 27 18.40 -7.88 -5.39
CA VAL A 27 19.34 -7.46 -4.32
C VAL A 27 18.79 -7.79 -2.94
N CYS A 28 17.52 -7.51 -2.68
CA CYS A 28 16.86 -7.86 -1.41
C CYS A 28 16.86 -9.38 -1.15
N VAL A 29 16.59 -10.19 -2.17
CA VAL A 29 16.64 -11.67 -2.07
C VAL A 29 18.07 -12.14 -1.73
N LEU A 30 19.08 -11.63 -2.42
CA LEU A 30 20.47 -12.00 -2.16
C LEU A 30 20.92 -11.60 -0.74
N LEU A 31 20.52 -10.42 -0.28
CA LEU A 31 20.78 -9.97 1.10
C LEU A 31 20.08 -10.87 2.11
N CYS A 32 18.82 -11.23 1.88
CA CYS A 32 18.09 -12.14 2.75
C CYS A 32 18.72 -13.53 2.81
N LEU A 33 19.09 -14.11 1.66
CA LEU A 33 19.80 -15.39 1.59
C LEU A 33 21.12 -15.35 2.38
N ALA A 34 21.90 -14.30 2.20
CA ALA A 34 23.19 -14.14 2.87
C ALA A 34 23.02 -14.02 4.39
N THR A 35 22.06 -13.22 4.87
CA THR A 35 21.86 -12.99 6.31
C THR A 35 21.25 -14.19 7.01
N VAL A 36 20.32 -14.91 6.39
CA VAL A 36 19.76 -16.15 6.93
C VAL A 36 20.87 -17.23 6.99
N HIS A 37 21.64 -17.39 5.92
CA HIS A 37 22.76 -18.33 5.91
C HIS A 37 23.79 -17.98 6.99
N LEU A 38 24.17 -16.71 7.14
CA LEU A 38 25.09 -16.25 8.18
C LEU A 38 24.56 -16.54 9.59
N GLY A 39 23.27 -16.26 9.82
CA GLY A 39 22.60 -16.55 11.09
C GLY A 39 22.60 -18.03 11.44
N LEU A 40 22.30 -18.90 10.46
CA LEU A 40 22.33 -20.36 10.66
C LEU A 40 23.75 -20.90 10.84
N THR A 41 24.74 -20.31 10.16
CA THR A 41 26.16 -20.64 10.34
C THR A 41 26.62 -20.29 11.75
N LEU A 42 26.24 -19.10 12.23
CA LEU A 42 26.55 -18.67 13.59
C LEU A 42 25.85 -19.56 14.63
N ALA A 43 24.59 -19.88 14.42
CA ALA A 43 23.86 -20.78 15.31
C ALA A 43 24.50 -22.18 15.38
N TRP A 44 24.89 -22.73 14.23
CA TRP A 44 25.62 -24.01 14.19
C TRP A 44 26.94 -23.93 14.97
N TRP A 45 27.73 -22.89 14.76
CA TRP A 45 28.99 -22.69 15.44
C TRP A 45 28.80 -22.58 16.97
N LEU A 46 27.77 -21.89 17.44
CA LEU A 46 27.48 -21.76 18.86
C LEU A 46 26.98 -23.05 19.50
N LEU A 47 26.15 -23.85 18.80
CA LEU A 47 25.53 -25.06 19.34
C LEU A 47 26.45 -26.29 19.23
N PHE A 48 27.22 -26.38 18.16
CA PHE A 48 28.00 -27.56 17.82
C PHE A 48 29.50 -27.24 17.72
N HIS A 49 30.06 -26.62 18.76
CA HIS A 49 31.45 -26.17 18.84
C HIS A 49 32.43 -27.30 18.39
N GLY A 50 33.16 -27.04 17.31
CA GLY A 50 34.16 -28.00 16.80
C GLY A 50 33.63 -29.07 15.84
N TRP A 51 32.34 -29.14 15.60
CA TRP A 51 31.79 -30.06 14.60
C TRP A 51 31.78 -29.44 13.19
N PRO A 52 32.19 -30.18 12.16
CA PRO A 52 32.15 -29.70 10.79
C PRO A 52 30.71 -29.46 10.33
N TYR A 53 30.56 -28.52 9.41
CA TYR A 53 29.24 -28.30 8.78
C TYR A 53 28.79 -29.54 8.00
N PRO A 54 27.48 -29.92 8.07
CA PRO A 54 26.97 -31.02 7.28
C PRO A 54 27.21 -30.81 5.78
N ARG A 55 27.40 -31.92 5.05
CA ARG A 55 27.50 -31.85 3.58
C ARG A 55 26.18 -31.23 3.02
N GLY A 56 26.33 -30.25 2.14
CA GLY A 56 25.19 -29.55 1.56
C GLY A 56 24.57 -28.44 2.42
N PHE A 57 25.14 -28.13 3.62
CA PHE A 57 24.61 -27.12 4.54
C PHE A 57 24.27 -25.79 3.85
N VAL A 58 25.18 -25.27 2.99
CA VAL A 58 24.96 -24.02 2.23
C VAL A 58 23.79 -24.16 1.26
N LEU A 59 23.78 -25.23 0.44
CA LEU A 59 22.73 -25.45 -0.56
C LEU A 59 21.36 -25.65 0.10
N THR A 60 21.30 -26.36 1.20
CA THR A 60 20.05 -26.60 1.94
C THR A 60 19.52 -25.27 2.51
N ASN A 61 20.37 -24.48 3.19
CA ASN A 61 19.95 -23.21 3.76
C ASN A 61 19.47 -22.23 2.70
N MET A 62 20.21 -22.10 1.60
CA MET A 62 19.83 -21.22 0.50
C MET A 62 18.56 -21.72 -0.21
N GLY A 63 18.46 -23.02 -0.45
CA GLY A 63 17.31 -23.63 -1.11
C GLY A 63 16.03 -23.46 -0.30
N VAL A 64 16.08 -23.74 1.00
CA VAL A 64 14.92 -23.56 1.91
C VAL A 64 14.53 -22.09 2.01
N THR A 65 15.50 -21.19 2.19
CA THR A 65 15.21 -19.73 2.24
C THR A 65 14.56 -19.25 0.95
N LEU A 66 15.12 -19.65 -0.20
CA LEU A 66 14.57 -19.29 -1.50
C LEU A 66 13.18 -19.89 -1.73
N PHE A 67 12.96 -21.12 -1.28
CA PHE A 67 11.64 -21.77 -1.32
C PHE A 67 10.60 -20.95 -0.52
N PHE A 68 10.93 -20.47 0.67
CA PHE A 68 10.01 -19.63 1.44
C PHE A 68 9.75 -18.28 0.75
N ILE A 69 10.78 -17.63 0.19
CA ILE A 69 10.61 -16.35 -0.51
C ILE A 69 9.74 -16.52 -1.77
N LEU A 70 10.06 -17.49 -2.61
CA LEU A 70 9.31 -17.73 -3.86
C LEU A 70 7.93 -18.32 -3.60
N GLY A 71 7.81 -19.19 -2.59
CA GLY A 71 6.53 -19.76 -2.16
C GLY A 71 5.60 -18.68 -1.61
N GLY A 72 6.10 -17.78 -0.77
CA GLY A 72 5.34 -16.64 -0.27
C GLY A 72 4.89 -15.72 -1.41
N TRP A 73 5.80 -15.37 -2.32
CA TRP A 73 5.44 -14.61 -3.52
C TRP A 73 4.36 -15.32 -4.36
N TRP A 74 4.50 -16.63 -4.57
CA TRP A 74 3.52 -17.41 -5.34
C TRP A 74 2.13 -17.41 -4.69
N VAL A 75 2.06 -17.68 -3.38
CA VAL A 75 0.79 -17.72 -2.64
C VAL A 75 0.06 -16.39 -2.73
N GLU A 76 0.77 -15.28 -2.53
CA GLU A 76 0.20 -13.94 -2.57
C GLU A 76 -0.21 -13.55 -4.00
N HIS A 77 0.63 -13.87 -4.98
CA HIS A 77 0.32 -13.67 -6.40
C HIS A 77 -0.93 -14.45 -6.82
N ASP A 78 -1.05 -15.72 -6.39
CA ASP A 78 -2.21 -16.55 -6.68
C ASP A 78 -3.49 -16.05 -6.00
N ALA A 79 -3.39 -15.55 -4.78
CA ALA A 79 -4.51 -14.90 -4.09
C ALA A 79 -5.07 -13.71 -4.87
N MET A 80 -4.21 -12.98 -5.59
CA MET A 80 -4.58 -11.81 -6.40
C MET A 80 -4.92 -12.13 -7.87
N ARG A 81 -4.83 -13.38 -8.34
CA ARG A 81 -5.09 -13.76 -9.75
C ARG A 81 -6.46 -13.38 -10.27
N GLY A 82 -7.46 -13.23 -9.39
CA GLY A 82 -8.79 -12.79 -9.77
C GLY A 82 -8.93 -11.30 -10.06
N GLY A 83 -7.82 -10.54 -10.04
CA GLY A 83 -7.79 -9.11 -10.36
C GLY A 83 -8.52 -8.23 -9.36
N GLY A 84 -8.82 -7.02 -9.78
CA GLY A 84 -9.48 -6.01 -8.95
C GLY A 84 -10.83 -6.46 -8.42
N ARG A 85 -11.61 -7.20 -9.21
CA ARG A 85 -12.94 -7.71 -8.79
C ARG A 85 -12.84 -8.68 -7.61
N LYS A 86 -11.89 -9.62 -7.66
CA LYS A 86 -11.67 -10.55 -6.55
C LYS A 86 -11.19 -9.81 -5.30
N LEU A 87 -10.30 -8.86 -5.48
CA LEU A 87 -9.82 -8.03 -4.39
C LEU A 87 -10.95 -7.23 -3.73
N ALA A 88 -11.85 -6.64 -4.54
CA ALA A 88 -13.06 -5.96 -4.03
C ALA A 88 -13.91 -6.87 -3.13
N LEU A 89 -14.15 -8.11 -3.57
CA LEU A 89 -14.92 -9.09 -2.78
C LEU A 89 -14.20 -9.47 -1.48
N LEU A 90 -12.88 -9.67 -1.51
CA LEU A 90 -12.08 -10.01 -0.34
C LEU A 90 -12.11 -8.91 0.74
N VAL A 91 -12.16 -7.65 0.33
CA VAL A 91 -12.26 -6.51 1.28
C VAL A 91 -13.70 -6.15 1.64
N GLY A 92 -14.69 -6.87 1.13
CA GLY A 92 -16.10 -6.64 1.41
C GLY A 92 -16.69 -5.43 0.70
N ALA A 93 -16.08 -5.01 -0.42
CA ALA A 93 -16.63 -3.98 -1.28
C ALA A 93 -17.78 -4.54 -2.15
N ARG A 94 -18.75 -3.69 -2.45
CA ARG A 94 -19.85 -4.00 -3.36
C ARG A 94 -19.87 -3.05 -4.55
N PRO A 95 -20.47 -3.44 -5.69
CA PRO A 95 -20.67 -2.52 -6.80
C PRO A 95 -21.51 -1.29 -6.37
N ALA A 96 -21.17 -0.13 -6.92
CA ALA A 96 -21.93 1.09 -6.67
C ALA A 96 -23.37 0.97 -7.21
N GLN A 97 -24.34 1.42 -6.42
CA GLN A 97 -25.78 1.36 -6.73
C GLN A 97 -26.29 2.75 -7.15
N ALA A 98 -25.85 3.23 -8.31
CA ALA A 98 -26.16 4.58 -8.81
C ALA A 98 -27.66 4.85 -8.99
N GLU A 99 -28.46 3.81 -9.19
CA GLU A 99 -29.92 3.96 -9.34
C GLU A 99 -30.64 4.20 -8.00
N ARG A 100 -30.06 3.73 -6.89
CA ARG A 100 -30.70 3.71 -5.56
C ARG A 100 -30.13 4.75 -4.61
N ASN A 101 -28.90 5.22 -4.84
CA ASN A 101 -28.17 6.12 -3.93
C ASN A 101 -27.62 7.31 -4.72
N LEU A 102 -28.01 8.54 -4.32
CA LEU A 102 -27.59 9.77 -4.97
C LEU A 102 -26.07 10.02 -4.84
N ALA A 103 -25.48 9.73 -3.69
CA ALA A 103 -24.04 9.88 -3.48
C ALA A 103 -23.25 8.92 -4.37
N GLU A 104 -23.72 7.67 -4.50
CA GLU A 104 -23.08 6.69 -5.38
C GLU A 104 -23.31 7.02 -6.87
N ARG A 105 -24.45 7.60 -7.23
CA ARG A 105 -24.66 8.15 -8.57
C ARG A 105 -23.69 9.28 -8.88
N GLN A 106 -23.51 10.21 -7.93
CA GLN A 106 -22.53 11.28 -8.05
C GLN A 106 -21.10 10.72 -8.21
N LEU A 107 -20.74 9.69 -7.45
CA LEU A 107 -19.47 9.00 -7.58
C LEU A 107 -19.26 8.43 -8.98
N VAL A 108 -20.22 7.64 -9.48
CA VAL A 108 -20.15 7.02 -10.82
C VAL A 108 -19.99 8.08 -11.90
N ASN A 109 -20.79 9.16 -11.85
CA ASN A 109 -20.70 10.28 -12.79
C ASN A 109 -19.32 10.95 -12.71
N THR A 110 -18.81 11.19 -11.50
CA THR A 110 -17.47 11.79 -11.30
C THR A 110 -16.37 10.91 -11.89
N VAL A 111 -16.45 9.58 -11.71
CA VAL A 111 -15.49 8.64 -12.31
C VAL A 111 -15.55 8.72 -13.84
N GLN A 112 -16.75 8.74 -14.43
CA GLN A 112 -16.93 8.87 -15.87
C GLN A 112 -16.37 10.20 -16.41
N GLU A 113 -16.71 11.33 -15.78
CA GLU A 113 -16.19 12.65 -16.12
C GLU A 113 -14.65 12.66 -16.11
N MET A 114 -14.05 12.12 -15.07
CA MET A 114 -12.59 12.08 -14.94
C MET A 114 -11.92 11.10 -15.91
N CYS A 115 -12.58 10.00 -16.27
CA CYS A 115 -12.09 9.09 -17.31
C CYS A 115 -12.05 9.75 -18.67
N VAL A 116 -13.04 10.60 -19.00
CA VAL A 116 -13.01 11.42 -20.22
C VAL A 116 -11.83 12.39 -20.19
N ALA A 117 -11.63 13.09 -19.06
CA ALA A 117 -10.50 14.02 -18.90
C ALA A 117 -9.14 13.32 -18.99
N ALA A 118 -9.04 12.08 -18.50
CA ALA A 118 -7.84 11.27 -18.52
C ALA A 118 -7.64 10.47 -19.82
N HIS A 119 -8.61 10.46 -20.73
CA HIS A 119 -8.62 9.62 -21.94
C HIS A 119 -8.39 8.13 -21.61
N MET A 120 -9.22 7.55 -20.77
CA MET A 120 -9.16 6.14 -20.37
C MET A 120 -10.55 5.51 -20.24
N GLN A 121 -10.60 4.18 -20.29
CA GLN A 121 -11.85 3.46 -20.04
C GLN A 121 -12.24 3.52 -18.56
N PRO A 122 -13.52 3.67 -18.23
CA PRO A 122 -13.97 3.69 -16.85
C PRO A 122 -13.74 2.33 -16.17
N PRO A 123 -13.08 2.30 -14.99
CA PRO A 123 -12.99 1.10 -14.17
C PRO A 123 -14.33 0.78 -13.53
N GLN A 124 -14.50 -0.44 -13.01
CA GLN A 124 -15.64 -0.77 -12.21
C GLN A 124 -15.62 0.00 -10.88
N VAL A 125 -16.69 0.72 -10.57
CA VAL A 125 -16.85 1.49 -9.34
C VAL A 125 -17.40 0.60 -8.23
N VAL A 126 -16.72 0.50 -7.11
CA VAL A 126 -17.14 -0.27 -5.94
C VAL A 126 -17.10 0.57 -4.67
N VAL A 127 -17.95 0.28 -3.72
CA VAL A 127 -18.10 1.01 -2.46
C VAL A 127 -17.83 0.10 -1.27
N LEU A 128 -17.05 0.59 -0.32
CA LEU A 128 -16.75 -0.02 0.96
C LEU A 128 -17.72 0.54 2.01
N ALA A 129 -18.92 -0.03 2.05
CA ALA A 129 -20.04 0.48 2.84
C ALA A 129 -19.84 0.45 4.37
N ARG A 130 -18.84 -0.30 4.87
CA ARG A 130 -18.54 -0.42 6.30
C ARG A 130 -17.28 0.33 6.72
N ALA A 131 -16.76 1.21 5.88
CA ALA A 131 -15.53 1.95 6.12
C ALA A 131 -15.84 3.43 6.32
N ASP A 132 -15.76 3.91 7.56
CA ASP A 132 -16.15 5.27 7.96
C ASP A 132 -15.02 6.30 7.75
N ALA A 133 -13.78 5.85 7.58
CA ALA A 133 -12.67 6.75 7.28
C ALA A 133 -12.69 7.19 5.81
N ILE A 134 -12.23 8.40 5.53
CA ILE A 134 -12.02 8.88 4.16
C ILE A 134 -10.85 8.12 3.55
N ASN A 135 -11.15 7.24 2.59
CA ASN A 135 -10.12 6.48 1.89
C ASN A 135 -10.60 6.03 0.51
N ALA A 136 -9.65 5.64 -0.34
CA ALA A 136 -9.88 5.06 -1.64
C ALA A 136 -8.71 4.17 -2.05
N PHE A 137 -8.91 3.30 -3.02
CA PHE A 137 -7.83 2.63 -3.73
C PHE A 137 -8.26 2.22 -5.13
N ALA A 138 -7.28 2.07 -6.01
CA ALA A 138 -7.45 1.48 -7.32
C ALA A 138 -6.67 0.16 -7.41
N ALA A 139 -7.24 -0.85 -8.08
CA ALA A 139 -6.60 -2.16 -8.27
C ALA A 139 -7.01 -2.78 -9.62
N GLY A 140 -6.16 -3.67 -10.13
CA GLY A 140 -6.39 -4.42 -11.37
C GLY A 140 -5.08 -4.81 -12.03
N TRP A 141 -5.09 -5.93 -12.76
CA TRP A 141 -3.97 -6.39 -13.56
C TRP A 141 -3.98 -5.78 -14.97
N SER A 142 -5.16 -5.46 -15.46
CA SER A 142 -5.40 -4.88 -16.78
C SER A 142 -6.51 -3.83 -16.71
N PRO A 143 -6.68 -3.00 -17.75
CA PRO A 143 -7.79 -2.05 -17.82
C PRO A 143 -9.18 -2.71 -17.70
N GLU A 144 -9.33 -3.95 -18.19
CA GLU A 144 -10.61 -4.67 -18.23
C GLU A 144 -11.05 -5.22 -16.87
N ASP A 145 -10.09 -5.49 -15.97
CA ASP A 145 -10.36 -5.98 -14.61
C ASP A 145 -10.14 -4.90 -13.54
N SER A 146 -9.91 -3.65 -13.97
CA SER A 146 -9.64 -2.53 -13.08
C SER A 146 -10.86 -2.11 -12.28
N ILE A 147 -10.63 -1.79 -11.00
CA ILE A 147 -11.62 -1.24 -10.09
C ILE A 147 -11.12 0.05 -9.46
N ILE A 148 -12.07 0.91 -9.09
CA ILE A 148 -11.87 2.00 -8.15
C ILE A 148 -12.77 1.77 -6.95
N ALA A 149 -12.20 1.70 -5.76
CA ALA A 149 -12.91 1.46 -4.51
C ALA A 149 -12.90 2.73 -3.66
N ILE A 150 -14.09 3.17 -3.24
CA ILE A 150 -14.28 4.37 -2.42
C ILE A 150 -14.97 3.96 -1.13
N THR A 151 -14.52 4.48 -0.01
CA THR A 151 -15.12 4.22 1.31
C THR A 151 -16.43 5.00 1.48
N GLN A 152 -17.33 4.49 2.33
CA GLN A 152 -18.54 5.21 2.71
C GLN A 152 -18.19 6.57 3.34
N GLY A 153 -17.19 6.63 4.23
CA GLY A 153 -16.73 7.88 4.81
C GLY A 153 -16.27 8.93 3.79
N ALA A 154 -15.70 8.50 2.65
CA ALA A 154 -15.39 9.44 1.58
C ALA A 154 -16.67 10.01 0.92
N LEU A 155 -17.72 9.19 0.76
CA LEU A 155 -18.99 9.65 0.22
C LEU A 155 -19.73 10.58 1.19
N ASP A 156 -19.62 10.36 2.49
CA ASP A 156 -20.33 11.11 3.52
C ASP A 156 -19.68 12.46 3.84
N TYR A 157 -18.33 12.54 3.75
CA TYR A 157 -17.60 13.72 4.22
C TYR A 157 -16.99 14.56 3.10
N LEU A 158 -16.90 14.06 1.87
CA LEU A 158 -16.29 14.82 0.78
C LEU A 158 -17.34 15.61 -0.02
N THR A 159 -16.99 16.83 -0.36
CA THR A 159 -17.74 17.62 -1.36
C THR A 159 -17.51 17.01 -2.75
N ARG A 160 -18.34 17.44 -3.73
CA ARG A 160 -18.16 16.99 -5.12
C ARG A 160 -16.77 17.27 -5.67
N ASP A 161 -16.22 18.44 -5.40
CA ASP A 161 -14.88 18.84 -5.87
C ASP A 161 -13.77 17.99 -5.22
N GLU A 162 -13.92 17.69 -3.93
CA GLU A 162 -13.00 16.83 -3.20
C GLU A 162 -13.09 15.39 -3.70
N LEU A 163 -14.30 14.87 -3.91
CA LEU A 163 -14.52 13.56 -4.51
C LEU A 163 -13.89 13.46 -5.91
N GLN A 164 -14.01 14.53 -6.72
CA GLN A 164 -13.37 14.62 -8.01
C GLN A 164 -11.83 14.58 -7.89
N GLY A 165 -11.26 15.29 -6.92
CA GLY A 165 -9.83 15.27 -6.63
C GLY A 165 -9.33 13.89 -6.21
N LEU A 166 -10.07 13.20 -5.33
CA LEU A 166 -9.80 11.83 -4.90
C LEU A 166 -9.86 10.84 -6.06
N VAL A 167 -10.94 10.87 -6.85
CA VAL A 167 -11.13 10.01 -8.02
C VAL A 167 -10.02 10.26 -9.06
N ALA A 168 -9.66 11.51 -9.31
CA ALA A 168 -8.57 11.84 -10.24
C ALA A 168 -7.22 11.27 -9.78
N HIS A 169 -6.94 11.29 -8.47
CA HIS A 169 -5.76 10.69 -7.89
C HIS A 169 -5.72 9.17 -8.12
N GLU A 170 -6.80 8.46 -7.80
CA GLU A 170 -6.89 7.01 -7.99
C GLU A 170 -6.83 6.59 -9.47
N LEU A 171 -7.52 7.32 -10.34
CA LEU A 171 -7.48 7.06 -11.79
C LEU A 171 -6.07 7.28 -12.37
N SER A 172 -5.27 8.15 -11.75
CA SER A 172 -3.88 8.32 -12.19
C SER A 172 -3.05 7.06 -11.97
N HIS A 173 -3.27 6.32 -10.89
CA HIS A 173 -2.61 5.05 -10.65
C HIS A 173 -2.97 3.99 -11.70
N LEU A 174 -4.24 3.94 -12.11
CA LEU A 174 -4.66 3.06 -13.22
C LEU A 174 -4.01 3.48 -14.54
N LYS A 175 -4.03 4.78 -14.84
CA LYS A 175 -3.49 5.33 -16.10
C LYS A 175 -1.99 5.10 -16.26
N GLU A 176 -1.22 5.24 -15.18
CA GLU A 176 0.23 5.08 -15.20
C GLU A 176 0.68 3.60 -15.03
N GLY A 177 -0.27 2.67 -14.86
CA GLY A 177 0.00 1.24 -14.65
C GLY A 177 0.55 0.93 -13.26
N ASP A 178 0.28 1.83 -12.31
CA ASP A 178 0.75 1.73 -10.93
C ASP A 178 0.12 0.55 -10.20
N THR A 179 -1.14 0.28 -10.45
CA THR A 179 -1.86 -0.85 -9.85
C THR A 179 -1.24 -2.19 -10.19
N TYR A 180 -0.90 -2.40 -11.46
CA TYR A 180 -0.19 -3.61 -11.92
C TYR A 180 1.14 -3.81 -11.17
N LEU A 181 1.93 -2.75 -11.05
CA LEU A 181 3.22 -2.81 -10.36
C LEU A 181 3.04 -3.01 -8.85
N ASN A 182 2.04 -2.38 -8.23
CA ASN A 182 1.74 -2.55 -6.82
C ASN A 182 1.32 -4.00 -6.51
N MET A 183 0.51 -4.63 -7.35
CA MET A 183 0.11 -6.02 -7.17
C MET A 183 1.30 -6.99 -7.25
N HIS A 184 2.29 -6.73 -8.12
CA HIS A 184 3.54 -7.49 -8.15
C HIS A 184 4.40 -7.24 -6.90
N LEU A 185 4.52 -5.97 -6.50
CA LEU A 185 5.33 -5.55 -5.36
C LEU A 185 4.86 -6.19 -4.05
N VAL A 186 3.54 -6.32 -3.87
CA VAL A 186 2.95 -6.98 -2.68
C VAL A 186 3.46 -8.40 -2.55
N GLY A 187 3.33 -9.21 -3.58
CA GLY A 187 3.81 -10.60 -3.54
C GLY A 187 5.31 -10.69 -3.29
N MET A 188 6.11 -9.82 -3.94
CA MET A 188 7.57 -9.77 -3.74
C MET A 188 7.94 -9.43 -2.29
N VAL A 189 7.31 -8.41 -1.73
CA VAL A 189 7.57 -7.97 -0.35
C VAL A 189 7.10 -9.01 0.65
N TYR A 190 5.91 -9.59 0.44
CA TYR A 190 5.39 -10.66 1.30
C TYR A 190 6.35 -11.85 1.39
N GLY A 191 6.91 -12.29 0.25
CA GLY A 191 7.91 -13.36 0.24
C GLY A 191 9.17 -13.03 1.05
N LEU A 192 9.66 -11.78 0.98
CA LEU A 192 10.81 -11.34 1.77
C LEU A 192 10.49 -11.23 3.28
N GLU A 193 9.27 -10.87 3.63
CA GLU A 193 8.82 -10.72 5.02
C GLU A 193 8.47 -12.06 5.68
N LEU A 194 8.22 -13.12 4.90
CA LEU A 194 7.67 -14.37 5.38
C LEU A 194 8.52 -15.02 6.48
N ILE A 195 9.86 -14.98 6.34
CA ILE A 195 10.77 -15.59 7.33
C ILE A 195 10.68 -14.84 8.66
N TYR A 196 10.66 -13.51 8.62
CA TYR A 196 10.52 -12.68 9.81
C TYR A 196 9.15 -12.90 10.48
N ASN A 197 8.08 -12.89 9.70
CA ASN A 197 6.71 -13.06 10.19
C ASN A 197 6.50 -14.46 10.77
N PHE A 198 7.10 -15.50 10.18
CA PHE A 198 7.09 -16.86 10.72
C PHE A 198 7.79 -16.91 12.09
N GLY A 199 8.95 -16.28 12.21
CA GLY A 199 9.65 -16.16 13.49
C GLY A 199 8.83 -15.41 14.55
N ALA A 200 8.12 -14.35 14.16
CA ALA A 200 7.25 -13.59 15.05
C ALA A 200 6.07 -14.44 15.55
N ALA A 201 5.39 -15.14 14.67
CA ALA A 201 4.29 -16.04 15.03
C ALA A 201 4.76 -17.14 15.99
N LEU A 202 5.88 -17.78 15.70
CA LEU A 202 6.46 -18.83 16.56
C LEU A 202 6.82 -18.28 17.93
N ARG A 203 7.37 -17.05 18.02
CA ARG A 203 7.71 -16.38 19.29
C ARG A 203 6.47 -16.13 20.16
N ASP A 204 5.37 -15.73 19.52
CA ASP A 204 4.17 -15.30 20.24
C ASP A 204 3.28 -16.48 20.66
N GLU A 205 3.33 -17.62 19.94
CA GLU A 205 2.43 -18.77 20.15
C GLU A 205 3.05 -19.94 20.92
N ALA A 206 4.35 -20.19 20.84
CA ALA A 206 4.98 -21.44 21.27
C ALA A 206 5.71 -21.41 22.65
N GLY A 207 5.31 -20.60 23.59
CA GLY A 207 5.84 -20.58 24.95
C GLY A 207 7.33 -20.14 25.05
N VAL A 208 8.07 -20.67 26.05
CA VAL A 208 9.46 -20.23 26.30
C VAL A 208 10.42 -20.62 25.18
N LEU A 209 10.35 -21.86 24.70
CA LEU A 209 11.18 -22.33 23.58
C LEU A 209 10.85 -21.58 22.29
N GLY A 210 9.56 -21.38 22.01
CA GLY A 210 9.13 -20.58 20.84
C GLY A 210 9.64 -19.17 20.88
N ARG A 211 9.72 -18.53 22.05
CA ARG A 211 10.30 -17.20 22.18
C ARG A 211 11.77 -17.15 21.78
N TRP A 212 12.59 -18.13 22.19
CA TRP A 212 13.99 -18.19 21.82
C TRP A 212 14.18 -18.50 20.31
N PHE A 213 13.58 -19.56 19.82
CA PHE A 213 13.71 -19.94 18.41
C PHE A 213 13.06 -18.91 17.47
N GLY A 214 11.88 -18.41 17.81
CA GLY A 214 11.20 -17.37 17.04
C GLY A 214 12.01 -16.08 16.96
N SER A 215 12.61 -15.65 18.07
CA SER A 215 13.47 -14.46 18.07
C SER A 215 14.74 -14.66 17.22
N ALA A 216 15.32 -15.84 17.23
CA ALA A 216 16.47 -16.16 16.38
C ALA A 216 16.12 -16.13 14.88
N ILE A 217 14.95 -16.72 14.51
CA ILE A 217 14.44 -16.67 13.14
C ILE A 217 14.08 -15.23 12.72
N MET A 218 13.47 -14.44 13.60
CA MET A 218 13.21 -13.02 13.34
C MET A 218 14.51 -12.25 13.08
N ALA A 219 15.53 -12.47 13.90
CA ALA A 219 16.83 -11.81 13.72
C ALA A 219 17.46 -12.18 12.36
N ALA A 220 17.38 -13.45 11.96
CA ALA A 220 17.87 -13.90 10.66
C ALA A 220 17.08 -13.32 9.48
N GLY A 221 15.74 -13.22 9.61
CA GLY A 221 14.85 -12.69 8.58
C GLY A 221 14.70 -11.16 8.56
N TRP A 222 15.28 -10.45 9.54
CA TRP A 222 15.09 -9.01 9.71
C TRP A 222 15.51 -8.19 8.48
N ILE A 223 16.62 -8.55 7.85
CA ILE A 223 17.10 -7.86 6.62
C ILE A 223 16.11 -8.04 5.47
N GLY A 224 15.51 -9.23 5.30
CA GLY A 224 14.47 -9.47 4.31
C GLY A 224 13.24 -8.57 4.55
N TRP A 225 12.74 -8.56 5.77
CA TRP A 225 11.64 -7.71 6.19
C TRP A 225 11.91 -6.22 5.98
N PHE A 226 13.08 -5.73 6.44
CA PHE A 226 13.47 -4.32 6.32
C PHE A 226 13.66 -3.90 4.86
N SER A 227 14.41 -4.70 4.08
CA SER A 227 14.67 -4.40 2.67
C SER A 227 13.39 -4.47 1.82
N GLY A 228 12.48 -5.40 2.11
CA GLY A 228 11.17 -5.47 1.46
C GLY A 228 10.35 -4.21 1.70
N LYS A 229 10.23 -3.77 2.96
CA LYS A 229 9.53 -2.52 3.31
C LYS A 229 10.19 -1.29 2.68
N LEU A 230 11.52 -1.22 2.69
CA LEU A 230 12.25 -0.11 2.08
C LEU A 230 12.04 -0.05 0.56
N LEU A 231 12.05 -1.21 -0.12
CA LEU A 231 11.76 -1.31 -1.55
C LEU A 231 10.34 -0.82 -1.85
N LYS A 232 9.35 -1.27 -1.08
CA LYS A 232 7.96 -0.81 -1.16
C LYS A 232 7.87 0.71 -1.01
N ALA A 233 8.46 1.26 0.06
CA ALA A 233 8.43 2.69 0.33
C ALA A 233 9.09 3.53 -0.77
N ALA A 234 10.24 3.09 -1.28
CA ALA A 234 10.98 3.80 -2.33
C ALA A 234 10.18 3.89 -3.64
N VAL A 235 9.49 2.80 -4.01
CA VAL A 235 8.67 2.74 -5.22
C VAL A 235 7.40 3.56 -5.04
N SER A 236 6.67 3.38 -3.93
CA SER A 236 5.36 3.98 -3.72
C SER A 236 5.42 5.51 -3.59
N ARG A 237 6.38 6.07 -2.84
CA ARG A 237 6.44 7.54 -2.62
C ARG A 237 6.57 8.35 -3.90
N GLN A 238 7.38 7.88 -4.85
CA GLN A 238 7.57 8.62 -6.11
C GLN A 238 6.29 8.65 -6.94
N ARG A 239 5.47 7.61 -6.82
CA ARG A 239 4.20 7.45 -7.53
C ARG A 239 3.10 8.33 -6.94
N GLU A 240 3.06 8.43 -5.62
CA GLU A 240 2.15 9.34 -4.93
C GLU A 240 2.35 10.80 -5.39
N TRP A 241 3.60 11.25 -5.52
CA TRP A 241 3.88 12.58 -6.04
C TRP A 241 3.40 12.78 -7.48
N LEU A 242 3.51 11.75 -8.30
CA LEU A 242 3.03 11.78 -9.68
C LEU A 242 1.50 11.79 -9.73
N ALA A 243 0.84 10.96 -8.90
CA ALA A 243 -0.60 10.90 -8.82
C ALA A 243 -1.21 12.22 -8.34
N ASP A 244 -0.63 12.87 -7.32
CA ASP A 244 -1.04 14.20 -6.88
C ASP A 244 -0.92 15.23 -8.02
N ALA A 245 0.20 15.22 -8.75
CA ALA A 245 0.42 16.14 -9.86
C ALA A 245 -0.57 15.89 -11.01
N ARG A 246 -0.89 14.64 -11.33
CA ARG A 246 -1.89 14.28 -12.36
C ARG A 246 -3.29 14.69 -11.94
N ALA A 247 -3.68 14.43 -10.69
CA ALA A 247 -4.96 14.85 -10.17
C ALA A 247 -5.15 16.37 -10.32
N LEU A 248 -4.13 17.16 -9.95
CA LEU A 248 -4.15 18.61 -10.15
C LEU A 248 -4.21 19.02 -11.62
N GLN A 249 -3.50 18.32 -12.50
CA GLN A 249 -3.49 18.59 -13.94
C GLN A 249 -4.88 18.39 -14.55
N TRP A 250 -5.58 17.31 -14.17
CA TRP A 250 -6.88 16.96 -14.74
C TRP A 250 -8.02 17.80 -14.15
N THR A 251 -8.01 18.01 -12.83
CA THR A 251 -9.07 18.78 -12.14
C THR A 251 -8.87 20.29 -12.23
N ARG A 252 -7.62 20.76 -12.36
CA ARG A 252 -7.23 22.17 -12.26
C ARG A 252 -7.72 22.86 -10.98
N ASN A 253 -8.04 22.07 -9.97
CA ASN A 253 -8.59 22.52 -8.70
C ASN A 253 -7.74 22.01 -7.53
N PRO A 254 -6.80 22.81 -6.99
CA PRO A 254 -6.01 22.40 -5.82
C PRO A 254 -6.86 22.16 -4.57
N ALA A 255 -8.03 22.83 -4.44
CA ALA A 255 -8.91 22.67 -3.29
C ALA A 255 -9.56 21.26 -3.26
N GLY A 256 -9.77 20.61 -4.41
CA GLY A 256 -10.31 19.26 -4.49
C GLY A 256 -9.42 18.26 -3.75
N LEU A 257 -8.30 17.85 -4.34
CA LEU A 257 -7.39 16.90 -3.70
C LEU A 257 -6.83 17.43 -2.37
N GLY A 258 -6.50 18.72 -2.30
CA GLY A 258 -5.98 19.32 -1.09
C GLY A 258 -6.96 19.29 0.08
N GLY A 259 -8.26 19.47 -0.18
CA GLY A 259 -9.33 19.32 0.81
C GLY A 259 -9.41 17.90 1.36
N VAL A 260 -9.36 16.89 0.48
CA VAL A 260 -9.29 15.47 0.88
C VAL A 260 -8.12 15.23 1.83
N LEU A 261 -6.90 15.61 1.44
CA LEU A 261 -5.70 15.37 2.26
C LEU A 261 -5.78 16.08 3.62
N ARG A 262 -6.38 17.27 3.69
CA ARG A 262 -6.57 18.03 4.95
C ARG A 262 -7.61 17.38 5.86
N LYS A 263 -8.70 16.83 5.31
CA LYS A 263 -9.72 16.08 6.05
C LYS A 263 -9.16 14.74 6.56
N VAL A 264 -8.39 14.04 5.75
CA VAL A 264 -7.68 12.82 6.17
C VAL A 264 -6.68 13.13 7.28
N LEU A 265 -5.95 14.25 7.21
CA LEU A 265 -5.05 14.69 8.27
C LEU A 265 -5.81 14.96 9.58
N TYR A 266 -6.99 15.58 9.51
CA TYR A 266 -7.86 15.80 10.66
C TYR A 266 -8.30 14.48 11.29
N GLN A 267 -8.84 13.53 10.51
CA GLN A 267 -9.22 12.20 11.01
C GLN A 267 -8.06 11.49 11.70
N ARG A 268 -6.84 11.56 11.12
CA ARG A 268 -5.64 10.98 11.74
C ARG A 268 -5.29 11.64 13.09
N GLN A 269 -5.38 12.95 13.19
CA GLN A 269 -5.12 13.68 14.43
C GLN A 269 -6.15 13.32 15.52
N GLN A 270 -7.43 13.22 15.16
CA GLN A 270 -8.49 12.80 16.07
C GLN A 270 -8.27 11.37 16.59
N ALA A 271 -7.98 10.44 15.69
CA ALA A 271 -7.70 9.06 16.05
C ALA A 271 -6.44 8.93 16.93
N GLN A 272 -5.41 9.77 16.74
CA GLN A 272 -4.24 9.80 17.61
C GLN A 272 -4.57 10.33 19.04
N ARG A 273 -5.43 11.33 19.15
CA ARG A 273 -5.90 11.85 20.44
C ARG A 273 -6.70 10.81 21.24
N GLN A 274 -7.49 9.99 20.55
CA GLN A 274 -8.29 8.92 21.14
C GLN A 274 -7.47 7.67 21.54
N ARG A 275 -6.25 7.49 21.06
CA ARG A 275 -5.34 6.38 21.41
C ARG A 275 -4.98 6.31 22.90
N GLY A 276 -5.18 7.36 23.68
CA GLY A 276 -5.09 7.33 25.14
C GLY A 276 -6.19 6.53 25.82
N SER A 277 -7.25 6.16 25.12
CA SER A 277 -8.34 5.28 25.59
C SER A 277 -8.09 3.86 25.06
N TRP A 278 -8.11 2.86 25.93
CA TRP A 278 -7.73 1.45 25.76
C TRP A 278 -8.45 0.66 24.63
N HIS A 279 -9.28 1.27 23.83
CA HIS A 279 -10.16 0.61 22.85
C HIS A 279 -10.09 1.16 21.41
N SER A 280 -9.07 1.93 21.02
CA SER A 280 -9.00 2.42 19.63
C SER A 280 -8.53 1.33 18.67
N ASP A 281 -9.48 0.66 18.07
CA ASP A 281 -9.27 -0.34 17.01
C ASP A 281 -8.61 0.33 15.78
N ARG A 282 -7.65 -0.36 15.14
CA ARG A 282 -6.98 0.09 13.90
C ARG A 282 -7.97 0.45 12.77
N ARG A 283 -9.20 -0.05 12.84
CA ARG A 283 -10.30 0.26 11.91
C ARG A 283 -10.63 1.75 11.83
N SER A 284 -10.45 2.49 12.93
CA SER A 284 -10.74 3.93 12.98
C SER A 284 -9.81 4.80 12.11
N TYR A 285 -8.68 4.28 11.61
CA TYR A 285 -7.71 5.06 10.85
C TYR A 285 -7.88 4.99 9.34
N THR A 286 -8.23 3.82 8.81
CA THR A 286 -8.28 3.57 7.36
C THR A 286 -9.64 3.07 6.91
N GLY A 287 -10.50 2.67 7.85
CA GLY A 287 -11.75 1.98 7.54
C GLY A 287 -11.55 0.56 7.01
N LEU A 288 -10.31 0.13 6.79
CA LEU A 288 -9.95 -1.15 6.19
C LEU A 288 -8.78 -1.80 6.91
N ASN A 289 -8.96 -3.05 7.33
CA ASN A 289 -7.92 -3.83 8.04
C ASN A 289 -7.36 -4.99 7.20
N HIS A 290 -7.55 -4.98 5.87
CA HIS A 290 -7.08 -6.07 5.05
C HIS A 290 -5.64 -5.83 4.59
N PRO A 291 -4.66 -6.72 4.90
CA PRO A 291 -3.25 -6.52 4.58
C PRO A 291 -2.98 -6.26 3.10
N LEU A 292 -3.76 -6.91 2.22
CA LEU A 292 -3.61 -6.82 0.76
C LEU A 292 -3.84 -5.42 0.20
N VAL A 293 -4.65 -4.59 0.85
CA VAL A 293 -5.01 -3.26 0.32
C VAL A 293 -4.41 -2.12 1.12
N GLN A 294 -3.85 -2.37 2.31
CA GLN A 294 -3.32 -1.30 3.17
C GLN A 294 -2.35 -0.35 2.45
N HIS A 295 -1.48 -0.90 1.61
CA HIS A 295 -0.49 -0.13 0.86
C HIS A 295 -1.03 0.53 -0.42
N MET A 296 -2.27 0.22 -0.83
CA MET A 296 -2.97 0.83 -1.96
C MET A 296 -3.89 1.97 -1.52
N LEU A 297 -4.12 2.13 -0.21
CA LEU A 297 -5.00 3.15 0.33
C LEU A 297 -4.37 4.54 0.18
N LEU A 298 -5.18 5.56 -0.10
CA LEU A 298 -4.75 6.96 -0.12
C LEU A 298 -3.98 7.36 1.14
N ALA A 299 -4.37 6.78 2.28
CA ALA A 299 -3.80 7.05 3.57
C ALA A 299 -3.67 5.75 4.39
N GLU A 300 -2.43 5.34 4.63
CA GLU A 300 -2.06 4.17 5.43
C GLU A 300 -1.96 4.52 6.93
N VAL A 301 -2.13 3.54 7.82
CA VAL A 301 -1.84 3.73 9.25
C VAL A 301 -0.34 3.95 9.43
N PRO A 302 0.11 5.05 10.05
CA PRO A 302 1.53 5.26 10.29
C PRO A 302 2.11 4.15 11.16
N ASP A 303 3.23 3.56 10.75
CA ASP A 303 3.99 2.64 11.61
C ASP A 303 4.49 3.40 12.85
N SER A 304 4.41 2.78 14.02
CA SER A 304 4.90 3.35 15.28
C SER A 304 6.36 2.92 15.50
N GLY A 305 7.32 3.77 15.20
CA GLY A 305 8.73 3.47 15.44
C GLY A 305 9.68 4.56 14.95
N ARG A 306 10.94 4.52 15.43
CA ARG A 306 11.97 5.50 15.01
C ARG A 306 12.28 5.46 13.50
N LEU A 307 12.01 4.33 12.85
CA LEU A 307 12.22 4.11 11.41
C LEU A 307 10.94 4.27 10.59
N ALA A 308 9.80 4.54 11.23
CA ALA A 308 8.50 4.61 10.56
C ALA A 308 8.52 5.51 9.32
N HIS A 309 9.08 6.72 9.45
CA HIS A 309 9.12 7.66 8.32
C HIS A 309 9.97 7.19 7.12
N TRP A 310 10.89 6.23 7.31
CA TRP A 310 11.65 5.61 6.21
C TRP A 310 10.89 4.50 5.52
N LEU A 311 10.04 3.80 6.27
CA LEU A 311 9.33 2.60 5.84
C LEU A 311 7.90 2.89 5.37
N ASP A 312 7.38 4.10 5.61
CA ASP A 312 6.05 4.51 5.14
C ASP A 312 6.00 4.53 3.60
N ALA A 313 5.01 3.85 3.02
CA ALA A 313 4.81 3.80 1.59
C ALA A 313 4.34 5.14 1.01
N HIS A 314 3.73 6.00 1.82
CA HIS A 314 3.24 7.30 1.40
C HIS A 314 4.12 8.44 1.92
N PRO A 315 4.27 9.53 1.13
CA PRO A 315 4.88 10.74 1.63
C PRO A 315 4.06 11.33 2.79
N PRO A 316 4.67 12.07 3.72
CA PRO A 316 3.94 12.73 4.79
C PRO A 316 2.79 13.59 4.25
N LEU A 317 1.58 13.44 4.81
CA LEU A 317 0.38 14.20 4.38
C LEU A 317 0.61 15.70 4.35
N GLN A 318 1.31 16.24 5.35
CA GLN A 318 1.65 17.67 5.42
C GLN A 318 2.51 18.11 4.23
N ALA A 319 3.46 17.28 3.80
CA ALA A 319 4.29 17.57 2.63
C ALA A 319 3.47 17.52 1.33
N ARG A 320 2.54 16.54 1.20
CA ARG A 320 1.60 16.46 0.07
C ARG A 320 0.70 17.71 0.02
N ILE A 321 0.08 18.09 1.15
CA ILE A 321 -0.75 19.28 1.28
C ILE A 321 0.03 20.55 0.87
N ALA A 322 1.25 20.71 1.41
CA ALA A 322 2.08 21.86 1.09
C ALA A 322 2.41 21.93 -0.41
N LYS A 323 2.64 20.81 -1.07
CA LYS A 323 2.93 20.76 -2.50
C LYS A 323 1.70 21.04 -3.36
N VAL A 324 0.51 20.56 -2.96
CA VAL A 324 -0.75 20.78 -3.67
C VAL A 324 -1.16 22.26 -3.63
N TYR A 325 -1.02 22.92 -2.47
CA TYR A 325 -1.40 24.34 -2.31
C TYR A 325 -0.27 25.33 -2.57
N GLY A 326 0.97 24.86 -2.75
CA GLY A 326 2.16 25.71 -2.79
C GLY A 326 2.53 26.33 -1.43
N ARG A 327 1.82 26.00 -0.35
CA ARG A 327 2.04 26.46 1.04
C ARG A 327 1.51 25.45 2.05
N ALA A 328 2.01 25.52 3.29
CA ALA A 328 1.46 24.72 4.37
C ALA A 328 0.00 25.14 4.68
N MET A 329 -0.88 24.14 4.83
CA MET A 329 -2.28 24.35 5.21
C MET A 329 -2.61 23.46 6.40
N PRO A 330 -3.44 23.93 7.37
CA PRO A 330 -3.86 23.16 8.52
C PRO A 330 -4.81 22.01 8.11
N ALA A 331 -4.99 21.04 9.02
CA ALA A 331 -6.06 20.07 8.94
C ALA A 331 -7.42 20.77 8.83
N MET A 332 -8.39 20.15 8.18
CA MET A 332 -9.74 20.68 7.97
C MET A 332 -10.75 19.75 8.64
N ALA A 333 -11.57 20.30 9.54
CA ALA A 333 -12.63 19.55 10.21
C ALA A 333 -13.64 18.98 9.21
N LEU A 334 -14.32 17.92 9.62
CA LEU A 334 -15.42 17.34 8.85
C LEU A 334 -16.68 18.21 9.06
N GLN A 335 -17.49 18.39 8.04
CA GLN A 335 -18.67 19.27 8.11
C GLN A 335 -19.69 18.88 9.19
N GLN A 336 -19.72 17.63 9.63
CA GLN A 336 -20.58 17.20 10.74
C GLN A 336 -20.06 17.60 12.12
N ASP A 337 -18.75 17.74 12.30
CA ASP A 337 -18.14 18.16 13.57
C ASP A 337 -18.30 19.66 13.83
N GLU A 338 -18.52 20.48 12.78
CA GLU A 338 -18.76 21.92 12.91
C GLU A 338 -20.19 22.26 13.41
N GLN A 339 -21.11 21.28 13.39
CA GLN A 339 -22.49 21.46 13.82
C GLN A 339 -22.79 20.89 15.22
N SER A 340 -21.80 20.30 15.88
CA SER A 340 -21.93 19.85 17.27
C SER A 340 -21.48 20.99 18.19
N PRO A 341 -22.37 21.53 19.06
CA PRO A 341 -22.08 22.62 19.97
C PRO A 341 -21.06 22.24 21.06
#